data_028cc96e1e228ee6626b8280099872d8
#
_entry.id   028cc96e1e228ee6626b8280099872d8
#
_cell.length_a   1.000
_cell.length_b   1.000
_cell.length_c   1.000
_cell.angle_alpha   90.00
_cell.angle_beta   90.00
_cell.angle_gamma   90.00
#
_symmetry.space_group_name_H-M   'P 1'
#
loop_
_entity.id
_entity.type
_entity.pdbx_description
1 polymer ?
#
loop_
_entity_poly.entity_id
_entity_poly.type
_entity_poly.pdbx_seq_one_letter_code
_entity_poly.pdbx_strand_id
1 'polypeptide(L)'
;MCMEERLQGNPVSEGIAYAKSYIYIPGTLTKAPGFFPKGQEEEKYREFRETCEKADGELVTLYNGMCKEDPDKAKIFSAHRELLQDEEILDEIREAICAESMNPDSAVSKVYTEFAELLAGVEDPLIAERAADLRDVRDRLLRILSGQETSKLSSFSEDVILVAHDLLPSDTATMDRKHIKGILTEVGGVNSHSAILARSYGIPAILGVPNVTEKIPTDTMLAMDGLTGEIFVTPGEAVSYT
;
A
#
# COMPACT_ATOMS: atom_id res chain seq x y z
N MET A 1 20.95 -28.46 -8.97
CA MET A 1 21.78 -27.41 -8.36
C MET A 1 20.94 -26.15 -8.44
N CYS A 2 20.16 -25.84 -7.41
CA CYS A 2 19.45 -24.56 -7.36
C CYS A 2 20.52 -23.46 -7.29
N MET A 3 20.52 -22.55 -8.24
CA MET A 3 21.38 -21.37 -8.17
C MET A 3 20.77 -20.46 -7.09
N GLU A 4 21.52 -20.15 -6.04
CA GLU A 4 21.18 -19.09 -5.10
C GLU A 4 21.14 -17.78 -5.90
N GLU A 5 19.98 -17.17 -5.97
CA GLU A 5 19.84 -15.83 -6.54
C GLU A 5 20.07 -14.81 -5.42
N ARG A 6 21.00 -13.89 -5.64
CA ARG A 6 21.33 -12.82 -4.70
C ARG A 6 20.79 -11.51 -5.24
N LEU A 7 19.98 -10.82 -4.42
CA LEU A 7 19.47 -9.49 -4.71
C LEU A 7 20.04 -8.48 -3.71
N GLN A 8 20.01 -7.20 -4.08
CA GLN A 8 20.52 -6.11 -3.27
C GLN A 8 19.54 -4.95 -3.28
N GLY A 9 19.35 -4.32 -2.11
CA GLY A 9 18.54 -3.13 -1.95
C GLY A 9 19.09 -2.19 -0.89
N ASN A 10 18.35 -1.14 -0.56
CA ASN A 10 18.72 -0.17 0.46
C ASN A 10 18.35 -0.69 1.85
N PRO A 11 19.30 -0.96 2.74
CA PRO A 11 19.03 -1.34 4.11
C PRO A 11 18.42 -0.15 4.87
N VAL A 12 17.23 -0.32 5.46
CA VAL A 12 16.53 0.76 6.16
C VAL A 12 16.14 0.41 7.60
N SER A 13 16.09 -0.87 7.94
CA SER A 13 15.88 -1.35 9.31
C SER A 13 16.73 -2.58 9.53
N GLU A 14 17.58 -2.54 10.55
CA GLU A 14 18.57 -3.57 10.85
C GLU A 14 17.90 -4.88 11.34
N GLY A 15 18.60 -5.98 11.14
CA GLY A 15 18.22 -7.32 11.60
C GLY A 15 18.27 -8.35 10.49
N ILE A 16 18.20 -9.61 10.89
CA ILE A 16 18.21 -10.77 9.99
C ILE A 16 16.83 -11.40 10.01
N ALA A 17 16.28 -11.71 8.85
CA ALA A 17 15.05 -12.45 8.71
C ALA A 17 15.24 -13.68 7.80
N TYR A 18 14.61 -14.79 8.20
CA TYR A 18 14.58 -16.03 7.46
C TYR A 18 13.17 -16.62 7.53
N ALA A 19 12.44 -16.53 6.42
CA ALA A 19 11.06 -17.01 6.31
C ALA A 19 10.65 -17.16 4.83
N LYS A 20 9.45 -17.67 4.58
CA LYS A 20 8.87 -17.70 3.25
C LYS A 20 8.45 -16.31 2.77
N SER A 21 8.57 -16.08 1.48
CA SER A 21 8.04 -14.87 0.84
C SER A 21 6.51 -14.87 0.80
N TYR A 22 5.91 -13.74 1.11
CA TYR A 22 4.52 -13.44 0.81
C TYR A 22 4.46 -12.22 -0.10
N ILE A 23 4.00 -12.43 -1.34
CA ILE A 23 3.90 -11.34 -2.31
C ILE A 23 2.59 -10.60 -2.08
N TYR A 24 2.71 -9.35 -1.67
CA TYR A 24 1.58 -8.44 -1.51
C TYR A 24 1.47 -7.55 -2.74
N ILE A 25 0.40 -7.75 -3.49
CA ILE A 25 0.02 -6.88 -4.60
C ILE A 25 -1.23 -6.15 -4.16
N PRO A 26 -1.14 -4.84 -3.84
CA PRO A 26 -2.34 -4.03 -3.63
C PRO A 26 -3.26 -4.18 -4.84
N GLY A 27 -4.55 -4.23 -4.62
CA GLY A 27 -5.53 -4.36 -5.69
C GLY A 27 -5.55 -3.14 -6.62
N THR A 28 -4.50 -2.96 -7.39
CA THR A 28 -4.43 -1.91 -8.40
C THR A 28 -5.25 -2.33 -9.61
N LEU A 29 -6.39 -1.67 -9.79
CA LEU A 29 -7.17 -1.80 -11.02
C LEU A 29 -6.47 -1.02 -12.16
N THR A 30 -5.48 -1.64 -12.79
CA THR A 30 -4.93 -1.17 -14.08
C THR A 30 -5.85 -1.63 -15.23
N LYS A 31 -7.11 -1.20 -15.22
CA LYS A 31 -7.99 -1.38 -16.37
C LYS A 31 -8.00 -0.10 -17.18
N ALA A 32 -8.10 -0.23 -18.51
CA ALA A 32 -8.41 0.90 -19.36
C ALA A 32 -9.69 1.60 -18.85
N PRO A 33 -9.78 2.94 -18.92
CA PRO A 33 -10.95 3.68 -18.46
C PRO A 33 -12.22 3.06 -19.03
N GLY A 34 -13.13 2.65 -18.15
CA GLY A 34 -14.41 2.06 -18.50
C GLY A 34 -15.52 3.09 -18.48
N PHE A 35 -16.50 2.88 -19.37
CA PHE A 35 -17.68 3.73 -19.46
C PHE A 35 -18.94 2.88 -19.36
N PHE A 36 -20.01 3.42 -18.81
CA PHE A 36 -21.30 2.78 -18.74
C PHE A 36 -22.30 3.40 -19.74
N PRO A 37 -23.36 2.68 -20.11
CA PRO A 37 -24.43 3.20 -20.98
C PRO A 37 -25.17 4.36 -20.31
N LYS A 38 -25.53 5.38 -21.07
CA LYS A 38 -26.34 6.51 -20.59
C LYS A 38 -27.64 6.05 -19.93
N GLY A 39 -28.05 6.76 -18.89
CA GLY A 39 -29.24 6.46 -18.11
C GLY A 39 -28.98 5.69 -16.81
N GLN A 40 -27.71 5.42 -16.46
CA GLN A 40 -27.30 4.77 -15.22
C GLN A 40 -26.52 5.72 -14.29
N GLU A 41 -26.48 7.01 -14.60
CA GLU A 41 -25.63 8.01 -13.94
C GLU A 41 -25.94 8.08 -12.43
N GLU A 42 -27.22 8.14 -12.06
CA GLU A 42 -27.64 8.20 -10.66
C GLU A 42 -27.27 6.92 -9.89
N GLU A 43 -27.42 5.75 -10.51
CA GLU A 43 -27.06 4.46 -9.91
C GLU A 43 -25.56 4.37 -9.68
N LYS A 44 -24.77 4.76 -10.69
CA LYS A 44 -23.30 4.74 -10.63
C LYS A 44 -22.75 5.77 -9.63
N TYR A 45 -23.34 6.94 -9.55
CA TYR A 45 -22.96 7.93 -8.56
C TYR A 45 -23.34 7.48 -7.14
N ARG A 46 -24.47 6.81 -6.96
CA ARG A 46 -24.84 6.21 -5.67
C ARG A 46 -23.85 5.11 -5.25
N GLU A 47 -23.43 4.22 -6.18
CA GLU A 47 -22.40 3.21 -5.95
C GLU A 47 -21.10 3.84 -5.43
N PHE A 48 -20.67 4.93 -6.03
CA PHE A 48 -19.52 5.70 -5.56
C PHE A 48 -19.73 6.27 -4.15
N ARG A 49 -20.89 6.88 -3.87
CA ARG A 49 -21.21 7.45 -2.55
C ARG A 49 -21.22 6.39 -1.44
N GLU A 50 -21.83 5.24 -1.70
CA GLU A 50 -21.82 4.11 -0.77
C GLU A 50 -20.39 3.58 -0.53
N THR A 51 -19.54 3.65 -1.55
CA THR A 51 -18.11 3.32 -1.43
C THR A 51 -17.38 4.30 -0.53
N CYS A 52 -17.62 5.61 -0.66
CA CYS A 52 -17.06 6.63 0.24
C CYS A 52 -17.50 6.42 1.70
N GLU A 53 -18.77 6.08 1.95
CA GLU A 53 -19.27 5.79 3.30
C GLU A 53 -18.57 4.57 3.93
N LYS A 54 -18.35 3.51 3.15
CA LYS A 54 -17.59 2.33 3.59
C LYS A 54 -16.13 2.68 3.90
N ALA A 55 -15.49 3.46 3.01
CA ALA A 55 -14.12 3.90 3.19
C ALA A 55 -13.96 4.77 4.47
N ASP A 56 -14.89 5.69 4.72
CA ASP A 56 -14.89 6.50 5.95
C ASP A 56 -15.04 5.62 7.20
N GLY A 57 -15.94 4.65 7.18
CA GLY A 57 -16.10 3.68 8.29
C GLY A 57 -14.83 2.87 8.58
N GLU A 58 -14.10 2.44 7.54
CA GLU A 58 -12.80 1.77 7.70
C GLU A 58 -11.76 2.73 8.31
N LEU A 59 -11.65 3.96 7.81
CA LEU A 59 -10.72 4.97 8.33
C LEU A 59 -11.00 5.32 9.80
N VAL A 60 -12.27 5.43 10.19
CA VAL A 60 -12.67 5.61 11.59
C VAL A 60 -12.23 4.44 12.46
N THR A 61 -12.37 3.22 11.96
CA THR A 61 -11.95 2.01 12.68
C THR A 61 -10.43 1.98 12.88
N LEU A 62 -9.66 2.30 11.84
CA LEU A 62 -8.20 2.40 11.88
C LEU A 62 -7.74 3.50 12.83
N TYR A 63 -8.35 4.69 12.75
CA TYR A 63 -8.09 5.80 13.66
C TYR A 63 -8.28 5.39 15.13
N ASN A 64 -9.43 4.80 15.46
CA ASN A 64 -9.76 4.39 16.83
C ASN A 64 -8.84 3.27 17.34
N GLY A 65 -8.40 2.37 16.47
CA GLY A 65 -7.43 1.33 16.79
C GLY A 65 -6.06 1.93 17.12
N MET A 66 -5.55 2.74 16.19
CA MET A 66 -4.22 3.36 16.30
C MET A 66 -4.13 4.38 17.42
N CYS A 67 -5.20 5.14 17.73
CA CYS A 67 -5.23 6.10 18.85
C CYS A 67 -4.91 5.47 20.21
N LYS A 68 -5.15 4.17 20.39
CA LYS A 68 -4.84 3.46 21.63
C LYS A 68 -3.36 3.14 21.74
N GLU A 69 -2.66 3.00 20.62
CA GLU A 69 -1.25 2.65 20.56
C GLU A 69 -0.36 3.89 20.38
N ASP A 70 -0.71 4.73 19.42
CA ASP A 70 0.06 5.93 19.04
C ASP A 70 -0.88 7.02 18.48
N PRO A 71 -1.31 8.00 19.31
CA PRO A 71 -2.22 9.06 18.88
C PRO A 71 -1.67 9.94 17.76
N ASP A 72 -0.35 10.11 17.67
CA ASP A 72 0.25 10.95 16.63
C ASP A 72 0.20 10.26 15.27
N LYS A 73 0.46 8.94 15.22
CA LYS A 73 0.31 8.16 14.00
C LYS A 73 -1.16 8.04 13.57
N ALA A 74 -2.10 8.06 14.50
CA ALA A 74 -3.52 8.02 14.17
C ALA A 74 -3.98 9.22 13.33
N LYS A 75 -3.31 10.38 13.43
CA LYS A 75 -3.65 11.62 12.69
C LYS A 75 -3.66 11.43 11.17
N ILE A 76 -2.88 10.47 10.64
CA ILE A 76 -2.86 10.19 9.21
C ILE A 76 -4.24 9.75 8.70
N PHE A 77 -4.98 8.97 9.50
CA PHE A 77 -6.34 8.54 9.12
C PHE A 77 -7.35 9.68 9.17
N SER A 78 -7.12 10.71 10.01
CA SER A 78 -7.92 11.94 9.97
C SER A 78 -7.66 12.72 8.67
N ALA A 79 -6.40 12.84 8.26
CA ALA A 79 -6.04 13.49 7.00
C ALA A 79 -6.63 12.73 5.79
N HIS A 80 -6.59 11.39 5.78
CA HIS A 80 -7.24 10.60 4.73
C HIS A 80 -8.77 10.82 4.68
N ARG A 81 -9.43 11.00 5.83
CA ARG A 81 -10.86 11.31 5.87
C ARG A 81 -11.17 12.71 5.32
N GLU A 82 -10.29 13.70 5.57
CA GLU A 82 -10.41 15.02 4.97
C GLU A 82 -10.29 14.95 3.44
N LEU A 83 -9.31 14.21 2.91
CA LEU A 83 -9.14 13.99 1.47
C LEU A 83 -10.30 13.21 0.84
N LEU A 84 -10.88 12.26 1.57
CA LEU A 84 -12.06 11.50 1.13
C LEU A 84 -13.33 12.38 1.03
N GLN A 85 -13.40 13.46 1.81
CA GLN A 85 -14.52 14.38 1.89
C GLN A 85 -14.25 15.72 1.20
N ASP A 86 -13.13 15.85 0.49
CA ASP A 86 -12.74 17.06 -0.21
C ASP A 86 -13.74 17.37 -1.34
N GLU A 87 -14.34 18.57 -1.28
CA GLU A 87 -15.42 18.97 -2.17
C GLU A 87 -14.95 19.04 -3.63
N GLU A 88 -13.72 19.51 -3.89
CA GLU A 88 -13.17 19.63 -5.24
C GLU A 88 -12.98 18.25 -5.89
N ILE A 89 -12.41 17.30 -5.16
CA ILE A 89 -12.23 15.91 -5.60
C ILE A 89 -13.59 15.24 -5.85
N LEU A 90 -14.55 15.44 -4.94
CA LEU A 90 -15.89 14.84 -5.07
C LEU A 90 -16.67 15.40 -6.26
N ASP A 91 -16.55 16.71 -6.54
CA ASP A 91 -17.21 17.34 -7.69
C ASP A 91 -16.60 16.88 -9.01
N GLU A 92 -15.29 16.77 -9.13
CA GLU A 92 -14.59 16.23 -10.31
C GLU A 92 -15.00 14.77 -10.58
N ILE A 93 -15.08 13.93 -9.55
CA ILE A 93 -15.53 12.54 -9.70
C ILE A 93 -16.99 12.49 -10.13
N ARG A 94 -17.84 13.37 -9.56
CA ARG A 94 -19.24 13.48 -9.96
C ARG A 94 -19.37 13.88 -11.43
N GLU A 95 -18.58 14.82 -11.90
CA GLU A 95 -18.57 15.25 -13.31
C GLU A 95 -18.16 14.09 -14.22
N ALA A 96 -17.08 13.38 -13.89
CA ALA A 96 -16.63 12.22 -14.65
C ALA A 96 -17.69 11.11 -14.72
N ILE A 97 -18.40 10.84 -13.64
CA ILE A 97 -19.48 9.82 -13.62
C ILE A 97 -20.72 10.34 -14.36
N CYS A 98 -21.22 11.53 -13.98
CA CYS A 98 -22.55 11.98 -14.45
C CYS A 98 -22.51 12.62 -15.84
N ALA A 99 -21.44 13.33 -16.21
CA ALA A 99 -21.34 14.00 -17.51
C ALA A 99 -20.58 13.16 -18.56
N GLU A 100 -19.50 12.47 -18.15
CA GLU A 100 -18.70 11.66 -19.07
C GLU A 100 -19.14 10.19 -19.13
N SER A 101 -20.07 9.73 -18.28
CA SER A 101 -20.52 8.33 -18.16
C SER A 101 -19.36 7.37 -17.83
N MET A 102 -18.37 7.81 -17.08
CA MET A 102 -17.22 7.03 -16.68
C MET A 102 -17.58 6.11 -15.49
N ASN A 103 -17.14 4.85 -15.52
CA ASN A 103 -17.34 3.94 -14.39
C ASN A 103 -16.72 4.51 -13.10
N PRO A 104 -17.31 4.27 -11.91
CA PRO A 104 -16.82 4.80 -10.65
C PRO A 104 -15.34 4.48 -10.37
N ASP A 105 -14.88 3.27 -10.68
CA ASP A 105 -13.49 2.86 -10.54
C ASP A 105 -12.54 3.69 -11.42
N SER A 106 -12.96 3.93 -12.66
CA SER A 106 -12.19 4.73 -13.62
C SER A 106 -12.15 6.20 -13.23
N ALA A 107 -13.29 6.76 -12.78
CA ALA A 107 -13.40 8.15 -12.31
C ALA A 107 -12.52 8.38 -11.07
N VAL A 108 -12.60 7.50 -10.07
CA VAL A 108 -11.75 7.53 -8.87
C VAL A 108 -10.27 7.44 -9.26
N SER A 109 -9.90 6.48 -10.11
CA SER A 109 -8.51 6.32 -10.55
C SER A 109 -7.99 7.56 -11.26
N LYS A 110 -8.76 8.14 -12.20
CA LYS A 110 -8.40 9.35 -12.95
C LYS A 110 -8.16 10.53 -12.00
N VAL A 111 -9.21 10.93 -11.27
CA VAL A 111 -9.20 12.16 -10.48
C VAL A 111 -8.15 12.12 -9.37
N TYR A 112 -8.13 11.08 -8.55
CA TYR A 112 -7.13 10.98 -7.48
C TYR A 112 -5.69 10.91 -8.01
N THR A 113 -5.46 10.29 -9.18
CA THR A 113 -4.12 10.27 -9.79
C THR A 113 -3.70 11.65 -10.26
N GLU A 114 -4.59 12.40 -10.93
CA GLU A 114 -4.33 13.76 -11.38
C GLU A 114 -4.00 14.69 -10.20
N PHE A 115 -4.77 14.64 -9.11
CA PHE A 115 -4.49 15.42 -7.90
C PHE A 115 -3.18 15.00 -7.23
N ALA A 116 -2.89 13.70 -7.15
CA ALA A 116 -1.64 13.20 -6.58
C ALA A 116 -0.41 13.63 -7.40
N GLU A 117 -0.50 13.61 -8.74
CA GLU A 117 0.58 14.08 -9.62
C GLU A 117 0.79 15.59 -9.50
N LEU A 118 -0.30 16.35 -9.37
CA LEU A 118 -0.24 17.80 -9.17
C LEU A 118 0.49 18.14 -7.86
N LEU A 119 0.16 17.47 -6.75
CA LEU A 119 0.83 17.70 -5.47
C LEU A 119 2.28 17.18 -5.46
N ALA A 120 2.56 16.07 -6.11
CA ALA A 120 3.92 15.54 -6.22
C ALA A 120 4.86 16.47 -7.02
N GLY A 121 4.31 17.30 -7.91
CA GLY A 121 5.06 18.30 -8.69
C GLY A 121 5.39 19.59 -7.93
N VAL A 122 4.90 19.78 -6.71
CA VAL A 122 5.16 20.97 -5.90
C VAL A 122 6.53 20.88 -5.24
N GLU A 123 7.28 21.96 -5.20
CA GLU A 123 8.62 22.01 -4.60
C GLU A 123 8.60 21.88 -3.06
N ASP A 124 7.46 22.13 -2.39
CA ASP A 124 7.31 22.00 -0.94
C ASP A 124 7.18 20.51 -0.54
N PRO A 125 8.15 19.95 0.22
CA PRO A 125 8.13 18.55 0.62
C PRO A 125 6.87 18.13 1.41
N LEU A 126 6.32 19.02 2.24
CA LEU A 126 5.12 18.75 3.04
C LEU A 126 3.86 18.59 2.16
N ILE A 127 3.82 19.33 1.05
CA ILE A 127 2.73 19.22 0.07
C ILE A 127 2.93 17.97 -0.78
N ALA A 128 4.16 17.70 -1.21
CA ALA A 128 4.49 16.52 -2.00
C ALA A 128 4.22 15.19 -1.24
N GLU A 129 4.40 15.17 0.09
CA GLU A 129 4.07 14.02 0.94
C GLU A 129 2.57 13.69 0.91
N ARG A 130 1.69 14.69 0.76
CA ARG A 130 0.23 14.47 0.63
C ARG A 130 -0.18 13.70 -0.63
N ALA A 131 0.68 13.66 -1.64
CA ALA A 131 0.44 12.82 -2.82
C ALA A 131 0.36 11.32 -2.47
N ALA A 132 1.11 10.88 -1.46
CA ALA A 132 1.03 9.49 -0.97
C ALA A 132 -0.32 9.22 -0.28
N ASP A 133 -0.84 10.18 0.49
CA ASP A 133 -2.13 10.07 1.16
C ASP A 133 -3.29 9.98 0.15
N LEU A 134 -3.23 10.79 -0.93
CA LEU A 134 -4.20 10.70 -2.03
C LEU A 134 -4.19 9.33 -2.71
N ARG A 135 -3.01 8.75 -2.92
CA ARG A 135 -2.89 7.40 -3.50
C ARG A 135 -3.48 6.34 -2.56
N ASP A 136 -3.27 6.45 -1.24
CA ASP A 136 -3.87 5.53 -0.25
C ASP A 136 -5.40 5.61 -0.29
N VAL A 137 -5.98 6.81 -0.28
CA VAL A 137 -7.44 6.99 -0.38
C VAL A 137 -7.98 6.44 -1.69
N ARG A 138 -7.32 6.71 -2.82
CA ARG A 138 -7.65 6.13 -4.13
C ARG A 138 -7.69 4.61 -4.08
N ASP A 139 -6.62 4.00 -3.62
CA ASP A 139 -6.45 2.54 -3.64
C ASP A 139 -7.45 1.86 -2.71
N ARG A 140 -7.80 2.50 -1.58
CA ARG A 140 -8.90 2.08 -0.71
C ARG A 140 -10.24 2.08 -1.43
N LEU A 141 -10.59 3.16 -2.11
CA LEU A 141 -11.84 3.27 -2.87
C LEU A 141 -11.90 2.22 -3.99
N LEU A 142 -10.81 2.05 -4.75
CA LEU A 142 -10.73 1.04 -5.81
C LEU A 142 -10.87 -0.39 -5.28
N ARG A 143 -10.27 -0.71 -4.14
CA ARG A 143 -10.41 -1.98 -3.47
C ARG A 143 -11.88 -2.26 -3.10
N ILE A 144 -12.56 -1.28 -2.52
CA ILE A 144 -13.97 -1.42 -2.12
C ILE A 144 -14.87 -1.59 -3.36
N LEU A 145 -14.64 -0.79 -4.42
CA LEU A 145 -15.37 -0.91 -5.70
C LEU A 145 -15.17 -2.26 -6.38
N SER A 146 -14.00 -2.86 -6.25
CA SER A 146 -13.72 -4.19 -6.80
C SER A 146 -14.30 -5.33 -5.98
N GLY A 147 -14.90 -5.04 -4.81
CA GLY A 147 -15.39 -6.05 -3.88
C GLY A 147 -14.30 -6.89 -3.21
N GLN A 148 -13.05 -6.43 -3.25
CA GLN A 148 -11.95 -7.12 -2.57
C GLN A 148 -12.03 -6.90 -1.06
N GLU A 149 -11.79 -7.96 -0.30
CA GLU A 149 -11.69 -7.88 1.16
C GLU A 149 -10.47 -7.05 1.60
N THR A 150 -10.53 -6.51 2.82
CA THR A 150 -9.43 -5.81 3.49
C THR A 150 -8.15 -6.64 3.45
N SER A 151 -7.01 -5.97 3.31
CA SER A 151 -5.71 -6.59 3.03
C SER A 151 -5.45 -7.84 3.87
N LYS A 152 -4.94 -8.88 3.20
CA LYS A 152 -4.54 -10.15 3.83
C LYS A 152 -3.33 -10.01 4.79
N LEU A 153 -2.90 -8.77 5.08
CA LEU A 153 -1.74 -8.49 5.95
C LEU A 153 -2.06 -8.57 7.44
N SER A 154 -3.34 -8.65 7.83
CA SER A 154 -3.77 -8.60 9.23
C SER A 154 -3.68 -9.93 9.99
N SER A 155 -3.43 -11.04 9.30
CA SER A 155 -3.36 -12.35 9.94
C SER A 155 -2.59 -13.36 9.09
N PHE A 156 -1.53 -13.89 9.63
CA PHE A 156 -0.76 -14.99 9.05
C PHE A 156 -0.75 -16.19 9.99
N SER A 157 -0.70 -17.39 9.42
CA SER A 157 -0.58 -18.66 10.18
C SER A 157 0.88 -19.08 10.40
N GLU A 158 1.82 -18.51 9.67
CA GLU A 158 3.25 -18.78 9.72
C GLU A 158 4.06 -17.49 9.54
N ASP A 159 5.35 -17.56 9.89
CA ASP A 159 6.26 -16.44 9.73
C ASP A 159 6.56 -16.20 8.24
N VAL A 160 6.51 -14.92 7.81
CA VAL A 160 6.70 -14.51 6.42
C VAL A 160 7.64 -13.31 6.28
N ILE A 161 8.29 -13.22 5.12
CA ILE A 161 8.90 -11.99 4.63
C ILE A 161 7.93 -11.38 3.62
N LEU A 162 7.44 -10.19 3.94
CA LEU A 162 6.51 -9.43 3.10
C LEU A 162 7.27 -8.82 1.92
N VAL A 163 6.82 -9.10 0.71
CA VAL A 163 7.39 -8.57 -0.53
C VAL A 163 6.30 -7.78 -1.24
N ALA A 164 6.54 -6.50 -1.52
CA ALA A 164 5.55 -5.62 -2.13
C ALA A 164 6.19 -4.64 -3.13
N HIS A 165 5.38 -4.02 -3.98
CA HIS A 165 5.86 -2.87 -4.75
C HIS A 165 6.10 -1.68 -3.83
N ASP A 166 5.11 -1.33 -3.01
CA ASP A 166 5.15 -0.33 -1.93
C ASP A 166 4.19 -0.73 -0.82
N LEU A 167 4.33 -0.11 0.35
CA LEU A 167 3.41 -0.27 1.47
C LEU A 167 2.83 1.08 1.86
N LEU A 168 1.51 1.16 1.79
CA LEU A 168 0.76 2.35 2.17
C LEU A 168 0.57 2.42 3.70
N PRO A 169 0.28 3.60 4.25
CA PRO A 169 -0.01 3.76 5.67
C PRO A 169 -1.10 2.83 6.19
N SER A 170 -2.14 2.61 5.41
CA SER A 170 -3.25 1.71 5.76
C SER A 170 -2.85 0.24 5.80
N ASP A 171 -1.94 -0.20 4.92
CA ASP A 171 -1.41 -1.56 4.89
C ASP A 171 -0.66 -1.87 6.19
N THR A 172 0.20 -0.93 6.56
CA THR A 172 1.08 -1.06 7.73
C THR A 172 0.34 -0.95 9.06
N ALA A 173 -0.77 -0.20 9.11
CA ALA A 173 -1.61 -0.08 10.31
C ALA A 173 -2.33 -1.38 10.70
N THR A 174 -2.63 -2.22 9.70
CA THR A 174 -3.34 -3.51 9.91
C THR A 174 -2.44 -4.72 9.89
N MET A 175 -1.13 -4.52 9.71
CA MET A 175 -0.14 -5.56 9.51
C MET A 175 0.05 -6.46 10.73
N ASP A 176 0.10 -7.78 10.51
CA ASP A 176 0.42 -8.77 11.54
C ASP A 176 1.90 -8.74 11.92
N ARG A 177 2.22 -7.87 12.88
CA ARG A 177 3.60 -7.65 13.38
C ARG A 177 4.21 -8.90 14.03
N LYS A 178 3.39 -9.88 14.41
CA LYS A 178 3.89 -11.10 15.04
C LYS A 178 4.53 -12.04 14.03
N HIS A 179 3.94 -12.15 12.84
CA HIS A 179 4.36 -13.11 11.84
C HIS A 179 5.13 -12.48 10.67
N ILE A 180 5.09 -11.15 10.47
CA ILE A 180 5.92 -10.48 9.47
C ILE A 180 7.32 -10.27 10.05
N LYS A 181 8.28 -11.05 9.56
CA LYS A 181 9.67 -11.09 10.02
C LYS A 181 10.61 -10.20 9.23
N GLY A 182 10.21 -9.79 8.04
CA GLY A 182 10.99 -8.92 7.18
C GLY A 182 10.11 -8.23 6.14
N ILE A 183 10.59 -7.10 5.61
CA ILE A 183 9.90 -6.31 4.59
C ILE A 183 10.87 -6.04 3.43
N LEU A 184 10.41 -6.33 2.20
CA LEU A 184 11.10 -6.01 0.96
C LEU A 184 10.16 -5.21 0.07
N THR A 185 10.61 -4.05 -0.45
CA THR A 185 9.82 -3.28 -1.43
C THR A 185 10.63 -2.87 -2.66
N GLU A 186 9.93 -2.66 -3.78
CA GLU A 186 10.54 -2.18 -5.03
C GLU A 186 10.90 -0.71 -4.95
N VAL A 187 10.06 0.07 -4.29
CA VAL A 187 10.25 1.50 -4.12
C VAL A 187 10.42 1.85 -2.64
N GLY A 188 10.79 3.09 -2.40
CA GLY A 188 11.02 3.60 -1.06
C GLY A 188 12.50 3.80 -0.74
N GLY A 189 12.76 4.72 0.17
CA GLY A 189 14.08 5.09 0.66
C GLY A 189 14.08 5.24 2.18
N VAL A 190 15.19 5.70 2.72
CA VAL A 190 15.46 5.80 4.17
C VAL A 190 14.40 6.63 4.91
N ASN A 191 13.80 7.61 4.24
CA ASN A 191 12.78 8.50 4.80
C ASN A 191 11.34 8.14 4.38
N SER A 192 11.14 7.03 3.66
CA SER A 192 9.80 6.59 3.27
C SER A 192 8.97 6.17 4.49
N HIS A 193 7.65 6.19 4.34
CA HIS A 193 6.72 5.73 5.37
C HIS A 193 7.05 4.30 5.82
N SER A 194 7.27 3.39 4.86
CA SER A 194 7.62 1.99 5.10
C SER A 194 8.91 1.84 5.91
N ALA A 195 9.93 2.69 5.66
CA ALA A 195 11.19 2.68 6.39
C ALA A 195 11.03 3.14 7.86
N ILE A 196 10.30 4.24 8.06
CA ILE A 196 10.02 4.78 9.40
C ILE A 196 9.28 3.74 10.23
N LEU A 197 8.33 3.08 9.63
CA LEU A 197 7.47 2.11 10.28
C LEU A 197 8.22 0.82 10.61
N ALA A 198 9.02 0.29 9.67
CA ALA A 198 9.86 -0.88 9.88
C ALA A 198 10.81 -0.67 11.08
N ARG A 199 11.48 0.49 11.15
CA ARG A 199 12.32 0.86 12.31
C ARG A 199 11.53 0.95 13.60
N SER A 200 10.35 1.57 13.57
CA SER A 200 9.48 1.72 14.75
C SER A 200 9.03 0.38 15.33
N TYR A 201 8.83 -0.62 14.48
CA TYR A 201 8.42 -1.96 14.89
C TYR A 201 9.59 -2.94 15.07
N GLY A 202 10.82 -2.52 14.77
CA GLY A 202 11.99 -3.38 14.82
C GLY A 202 11.95 -4.54 13.83
N ILE A 203 11.27 -4.36 12.70
CA ILE A 203 11.18 -5.35 11.62
C ILE A 203 12.32 -5.08 10.62
N PRO A 204 13.20 -6.04 10.31
CA PRO A 204 14.21 -5.91 9.28
C PRO A 204 13.59 -5.50 7.94
N ALA A 205 14.18 -4.49 7.27
CA ALA A 205 13.61 -4.02 6.02
C ALA A 205 14.69 -3.57 5.02
N ILE A 206 14.47 -3.96 3.76
CA ILE A 206 15.28 -3.58 2.60
C ILE A 206 14.33 -3.03 1.54
N LEU A 207 14.54 -1.78 1.15
CA LEU A 207 13.67 -1.07 0.19
C LEU A 207 14.43 -0.75 -1.09
N GLY A 208 13.69 -0.42 -2.16
CA GLY A 208 14.30 -0.08 -3.43
C GLY A 208 14.97 -1.27 -4.13
N VAL A 209 14.39 -2.46 -4.02
CA VAL A 209 14.87 -3.69 -4.70
C VAL A 209 14.16 -3.82 -6.05
N PRO A 210 14.84 -3.57 -7.19
CA PRO A 210 14.17 -3.51 -8.48
C PRO A 210 13.48 -4.82 -8.87
N ASN A 211 12.18 -4.74 -9.20
CA ASN A 211 11.34 -5.86 -9.67
C ASN A 211 11.32 -7.05 -8.68
N VAL A 212 11.37 -6.80 -7.38
CA VAL A 212 11.41 -7.85 -6.36
C VAL A 212 10.14 -8.68 -6.36
N THR A 213 8.99 -8.10 -6.68
CA THR A 213 7.70 -8.81 -6.77
C THR A 213 7.61 -9.77 -7.95
N GLU A 214 8.38 -9.52 -9.00
CA GLU A 214 8.45 -10.40 -10.18
C GLU A 214 9.54 -11.48 -10.02
N LYS A 215 10.67 -11.12 -9.37
CA LYS A 215 11.81 -12.00 -9.20
C LYS A 215 11.61 -13.08 -8.13
N ILE A 216 10.85 -12.77 -7.09
CA ILE A 216 10.64 -13.67 -5.97
C ILE A 216 9.22 -14.27 -6.07
N PRO A 217 9.08 -15.57 -6.33
CA PRO A 217 7.78 -16.24 -6.24
C PRO A 217 7.25 -16.28 -4.80
N THR A 218 5.93 -16.33 -4.63
CA THR A 218 5.29 -16.60 -3.32
C THR A 218 5.77 -17.97 -2.78
N ASP A 219 5.77 -18.13 -1.44
CA ASP A 219 6.19 -19.33 -0.72
C ASP A 219 7.66 -19.76 -0.95
N THR A 220 8.49 -18.84 -1.43
CA THR A 220 9.93 -19.07 -1.59
C THR A 220 10.67 -18.74 -0.31
N MET A 221 11.56 -19.62 0.14
CA MET A 221 12.42 -19.33 1.31
C MET A 221 13.38 -18.19 1.00
N LEU A 222 13.41 -17.20 1.89
CA LEU A 222 14.28 -16.04 1.81
C LEU A 222 15.13 -15.91 3.08
N ALA A 223 16.37 -15.48 2.91
CA ALA A 223 17.14 -14.89 3.99
C ALA A 223 17.46 -13.43 3.60
N MET A 224 17.34 -12.50 4.54
CA MET A 224 17.68 -11.10 4.30
C MET A 224 18.45 -10.52 5.47
N ASP A 225 19.39 -9.64 5.15
CA ASP A 225 20.16 -8.88 6.13
C ASP A 225 19.84 -7.37 5.97
N GLY A 226 19.04 -6.86 6.90
CA GLY A 226 18.65 -5.45 6.96
C GLY A 226 19.77 -4.48 7.32
N LEU A 227 20.99 -4.96 7.64
CA LEU A 227 22.20 -4.14 7.85
C LEU A 227 22.96 -3.95 6.53
N THR A 228 23.15 -5.04 5.76
CA THR A 228 23.91 -5.01 4.50
C THR A 228 23.06 -4.75 3.27
N GLY A 229 21.75 -5.01 3.34
CA GLY A 229 20.81 -4.92 2.23
C GLY A 229 20.86 -6.13 1.30
N GLU A 230 21.48 -7.23 1.72
CA GLU A 230 21.59 -8.46 0.94
C GLU A 230 20.34 -9.36 1.13
N ILE A 231 19.88 -9.95 0.03
CA ILE A 231 18.75 -10.87 -0.01
C ILE A 231 19.19 -12.14 -0.73
N PHE A 232 18.96 -13.28 -0.11
CA PHE A 232 19.25 -14.60 -0.65
C PHE A 232 17.94 -15.31 -0.94
N VAL A 233 17.71 -15.66 -2.20
CA VAL A 233 16.52 -16.38 -2.65
C VAL A 233 16.85 -17.88 -2.65
N THR A 234 15.99 -18.69 -2.02
CA THR A 234 16.24 -20.12 -1.79
C THR A 234 17.63 -20.39 -1.17
N PRO A 235 17.93 -19.78 0.01
CA PRO A 235 19.25 -19.90 0.62
C PRO A 235 19.56 -21.35 0.95
N GLY A 236 20.82 -21.75 0.73
CA GLY A 236 21.32 -23.05 1.16
C GLY A 236 21.39 -23.17 2.70
N GLU A 237 21.56 -24.39 3.21
CA GLU A 237 21.63 -24.66 4.67
C GLU A 237 22.65 -23.79 5.41
N ALA A 238 23.74 -23.40 4.75
CA ALA A 238 24.80 -22.58 5.35
C ALA A 238 24.37 -21.13 5.69
N VAL A 239 23.37 -20.58 4.98
CA VAL A 239 22.88 -19.20 5.18
C VAL A 239 21.83 -19.13 6.28
N SER A 240 21.15 -20.25 6.57
CA SER A 240 20.07 -20.29 7.54
C SER A 240 20.54 -20.19 9.01
N TYR A 241 21.86 -20.26 9.30
CA TYR A 241 22.43 -20.27 10.66
C TYR A 241 23.36 -19.07 10.96
N THR A 242 23.46 -18.08 10.08
CA THR A 242 24.29 -16.89 10.30
C THR A 242 23.44 -15.73 10.78
#